data_f91eb54b832b12031de1329c6b5f4909
#
_entry.id   f91eb54b832b12031de1329c6b5f4909
#
_cell.length_a   1.000
_cell.length_b   1.000
_cell.length_c   1.000
_cell.angle_alpha   90.00
_cell.angle_beta   90.00
_cell.angle_gamma   90.00
#
_symmetry.space_group_name_H-M   'P 1'
#
loop_
_entity.id
_entity.type
_entity.pdbx_description
1 polymer ?
#
loop_
_entity_poly.entity_id
_entity_poly.type
_entity_poly.pdbx_seq_one_letter_code
_entity_poly.pdbx_strand_id
1 'polypeptide(L)'
;MVTKNLYTAALLCAAIFTASCSGGKDVYTKLNRQAAQEYLQPVRPASEGRNPCWNKFAKKFMYAPAFDVPAPSDAVSYRFTVSGEAGSWSFTADAPDASLAPIWNEIPPSPVTLCVEAKLRSGEYDTVFTRQFLRDFPFEGPYHDAVRDYREAAIKGALYVHLLPEMQHWIGSDEPDMAYSHNTYPCKIIGATIRNECLIARELPERRENALEIARSAAAFLIRMSQPADAPLAYFPPTYYLDKETSGRDYNRGKTMMMEAASAGQAFLDLYDATSEQDYLERAVLIGRTYVKLQCPDGSLPIKVDFETGEPVNGVCAMLTPLLRYFLRLEAYGYDEFAPAREKGARWMDEVAVERFDMTGQFEDVSVVGLEPYQNLTNVSACAYASYLLKKPSMSERDLQNARDLIRFSEDQFVHWAYYDLTQDGFHKKNAPGVHEQYKYEMPVNSSSCNVANALLNYYEVTGDLLAYAKAKALIDNITIQQNAVDGMIPTSFEWREPTRRRTFWVNCTFNSVNTLLRFAGMSDKLPD
;
A
#
# COMPACT_ATOMS: atom_id res chain seq x y z
N MET A 1 -53.30 -36.54 14.98
CA MET A 1 -53.18 -35.60 13.82
C MET A 1 -52.20 -34.45 14.08
N VAL A 2 -51.14 -34.69 14.87
CA VAL A 2 -50.15 -33.64 15.29
C VAL A 2 -48.70 -34.00 14.86
N THR A 3 -48.47 -35.22 14.38
CA THR A 3 -47.10 -35.68 14.06
C THR A 3 -46.67 -35.53 12.59
N LYS A 4 -47.53 -35.08 11.68
CA LYS A 4 -47.15 -34.89 10.28
C LYS A 4 -46.61 -33.49 9.95
N ASN A 5 -46.89 -32.47 10.77
CA ASN A 5 -46.45 -31.09 10.50
C ASN A 5 -45.03 -30.77 11.00
N LEU A 6 -44.45 -31.58 11.90
CA LEU A 6 -43.08 -31.39 12.40
C LEU A 6 -42.00 -31.83 11.40
N TYR A 7 -42.29 -32.84 10.58
CA TYR A 7 -41.36 -33.32 9.57
C TYR A 7 -41.23 -32.39 8.35
N THR A 8 -42.29 -31.66 8.03
CA THR A 8 -42.28 -30.71 6.90
C THR A 8 -41.52 -29.42 7.25
N ALA A 9 -41.57 -28.97 8.50
CA ALA A 9 -40.82 -27.81 8.96
C ALA A 9 -39.32 -28.10 9.08
N ALA A 10 -38.95 -29.32 9.51
CA ALA A 10 -37.53 -29.73 9.60
C ALA A 10 -36.87 -29.91 8.22
N LEU A 11 -37.63 -30.38 7.22
CA LEU A 11 -37.12 -30.49 5.85
C LEU A 11 -37.01 -29.14 5.15
N LEU A 12 -37.86 -28.17 5.45
CA LEU A 12 -37.72 -26.80 4.92
C LEU A 12 -36.53 -26.05 5.54
N CYS A 13 -36.30 -26.21 6.85
CA CYS A 13 -35.12 -25.62 7.50
C CYS A 13 -33.80 -26.25 7.01
N ALA A 14 -33.77 -27.57 6.76
CA ALA A 14 -32.59 -28.23 6.21
C ALA A 14 -32.32 -27.81 4.74
N ALA A 15 -33.36 -27.57 3.94
CA ALA A 15 -33.21 -27.10 2.57
C ALA A 15 -32.71 -25.62 2.50
N ILE A 16 -33.14 -24.78 3.45
CA ILE A 16 -32.69 -23.39 3.53
C ILE A 16 -31.21 -23.32 3.98
N PHE A 17 -30.76 -24.16 4.93
CA PHE A 17 -29.37 -24.22 5.35
C PHE A 17 -28.43 -24.80 4.28
N THR A 18 -28.88 -25.70 3.43
CA THR A 18 -28.08 -26.23 2.32
C THR A 18 -28.03 -25.29 1.13
N ALA A 19 -29.00 -24.41 0.94
CA ALA A 19 -29.01 -23.42 -0.13
C ALA A 19 -28.04 -22.24 0.17
N SER A 20 -27.92 -21.78 1.42
CA SER A 20 -26.99 -20.72 1.78
C SER A 20 -25.52 -21.16 1.69
N CYS A 21 -25.21 -22.41 2.05
CA CYS A 21 -23.85 -22.96 1.91
C CYS A 21 -23.44 -23.26 0.45
N SER A 22 -24.37 -23.37 -0.49
CA SER A 22 -24.07 -23.61 -1.91
C SER A 22 -23.84 -22.32 -2.69
N GLY A 23 -24.48 -21.22 -2.32
CA GLY A 23 -24.35 -19.92 -2.97
C GLY A 23 -22.93 -19.33 -2.83
N GLY A 24 -22.37 -19.31 -1.65
CA GLY A 24 -21.03 -18.79 -1.40
C GLY A 24 -19.92 -19.56 -2.12
N LYS A 25 -20.02 -20.89 -2.23
CA LYS A 25 -19.05 -21.71 -2.98
C LYS A 25 -19.11 -21.45 -4.49
N ASP A 26 -20.28 -21.19 -5.05
CA ASP A 26 -20.45 -20.90 -6.49
C ASP A 26 -19.83 -19.54 -6.85
N VAL A 27 -19.95 -18.53 -5.96
CA VAL A 27 -19.36 -17.20 -6.18
C VAL A 27 -17.85 -17.28 -6.24
N TYR A 28 -17.18 -17.89 -5.25
CA TYR A 28 -15.73 -18.02 -5.26
C TYR A 28 -15.20 -18.87 -6.41
N THR A 29 -15.94 -19.86 -6.87
CA THR A 29 -15.59 -20.62 -8.08
C THR A 29 -15.49 -19.70 -9.31
N LYS A 30 -16.42 -18.74 -9.45
CA LYS A 30 -16.39 -17.75 -10.53
C LYS A 30 -15.25 -16.74 -10.36
N LEU A 31 -15.07 -16.23 -9.14
CA LEU A 31 -13.99 -15.26 -8.83
C LEU A 31 -12.60 -15.85 -9.02
N ASN A 32 -12.36 -17.08 -8.58
CA ASN A 32 -11.09 -17.78 -8.77
C ASN A 32 -10.79 -18.00 -10.26
N ARG A 33 -11.81 -18.33 -11.06
CA ARG A 33 -11.67 -18.43 -12.52
C ARG A 33 -11.35 -17.08 -13.16
N GLN A 34 -12.02 -16.00 -12.72
CA GLN A 34 -11.72 -14.65 -13.17
C GLN A 34 -10.28 -14.26 -12.83
N ALA A 35 -9.83 -14.52 -11.59
CA ALA A 35 -8.46 -14.28 -11.16
C ALA A 35 -7.44 -15.03 -12.05
N ALA A 36 -7.67 -16.31 -12.31
CA ALA A 36 -6.81 -17.11 -13.18
C ALA A 36 -6.71 -16.53 -14.61
N GLN A 37 -7.78 -15.92 -15.12
CA GLN A 37 -7.76 -15.24 -16.43
C GLN A 37 -7.00 -13.91 -16.38
N GLU A 38 -7.15 -13.15 -15.28
CA GLU A 38 -6.40 -11.90 -15.09
C GLU A 38 -4.89 -12.15 -15.03
N TYR A 39 -4.46 -13.22 -14.38
CA TYR A 39 -3.04 -13.55 -14.22
C TYR A 39 -2.34 -13.97 -15.54
N LEU A 40 -3.07 -14.20 -16.61
CA LEU A 40 -2.49 -14.37 -17.95
C LEU A 40 -2.01 -13.06 -18.59
N GLN A 41 -2.46 -11.92 -18.06
CA GLN A 41 -2.09 -10.61 -18.61
C GLN A 41 -0.88 -10.06 -17.85
N PRO A 42 0.24 -9.79 -18.51
CA PRO A 42 1.41 -9.26 -17.85
C PRO A 42 1.10 -7.90 -17.20
N VAL A 43 1.72 -7.65 -16.05
CA VAL A 43 1.73 -6.32 -15.46
C VAL A 43 2.53 -5.42 -16.39
N ARG A 44 1.86 -4.39 -16.93
CA ARG A 44 2.46 -3.47 -17.87
C ARG A 44 3.26 -4.21 -18.95
N PRO A 45 2.57 -4.82 -19.91
CA PRO A 45 3.21 -5.59 -20.96
C PRO A 45 4.23 -4.74 -21.71
N ALA A 46 5.30 -5.36 -22.15
CA ALA A 46 6.18 -4.76 -23.11
C ALA A 46 5.35 -4.33 -24.33
N SER A 47 5.41 -3.06 -24.69
CA SER A 47 4.81 -2.51 -25.89
C SER A 47 5.83 -1.62 -26.56
N GLU A 48 5.63 -1.32 -27.82
CA GLU A 48 6.52 -0.42 -28.56
C GLU A 48 6.81 0.86 -27.75
N GLY A 49 8.08 1.12 -27.47
CA GLY A 49 8.54 2.24 -26.65
C GLY A 49 8.47 2.05 -25.14
N ARG A 50 7.98 0.90 -24.62
CA ARG A 50 8.00 0.57 -23.18
C ARG A 50 9.08 -0.45 -22.87
N ASN A 51 9.94 -0.09 -21.92
CA ASN A 51 10.94 -1.02 -21.40
C ASN A 51 10.35 -1.82 -20.22
N PRO A 52 10.31 -3.17 -20.29
CA PRO A 52 9.84 -4.02 -19.21
C PRO A 52 10.82 -4.12 -18.04
N CYS A 53 11.83 -3.28 -17.96
CA CYS A 53 12.91 -3.35 -16.98
C CYS A 53 12.46 -3.17 -15.52
N TRP A 54 11.23 -2.68 -15.26
CA TRP A 54 10.71 -2.56 -13.91
C TRP A 54 10.84 -3.85 -13.10
N ASN A 55 10.78 -5.01 -13.75
CA ASN A 55 10.86 -6.31 -13.11
C ASN A 55 12.30 -6.87 -13.01
N LYS A 56 13.33 -6.07 -13.32
CA LYS A 56 14.73 -6.49 -13.31
C LYS A 56 15.14 -7.19 -12.01
N PHE A 57 14.66 -6.73 -10.87
CA PHE A 57 14.97 -7.27 -9.55
C PHE A 57 13.82 -8.07 -8.92
N ALA A 58 12.71 -8.26 -9.63
CA ALA A 58 11.58 -9.04 -9.14
C ALA A 58 11.97 -10.51 -8.90
N LYS A 59 11.61 -11.07 -7.76
CA LYS A 59 11.96 -12.45 -7.36
C LYS A 59 10.80 -13.41 -7.55
N LYS A 60 9.58 -12.90 -7.69
CA LYS A 60 8.35 -13.68 -7.82
C LYS A 60 7.41 -13.04 -8.83
N PHE A 61 6.52 -13.86 -9.39
CA PHE A 61 5.45 -13.41 -10.29
C PHE A 61 4.18 -14.21 -10.04
N MET A 62 3.08 -13.51 -9.94
CA MET A 62 1.73 -14.06 -9.92
C MET A 62 1.08 -13.92 -11.29
N TYR A 63 1.30 -12.77 -11.93
CA TYR A 63 0.92 -12.48 -13.31
C TYR A 63 1.97 -13.00 -14.30
N ALA A 64 1.56 -13.42 -15.49
CA ALA A 64 2.48 -13.91 -16.53
C ALA A 64 3.48 -12.82 -16.94
N PRO A 65 4.77 -12.92 -16.56
CA PRO A 65 5.73 -11.86 -16.84
C PRO A 65 6.16 -11.80 -18.30
N ALA A 66 6.56 -10.61 -18.73
CA ALA A 66 7.40 -10.38 -19.90
C ALA A 66 8.75 -9.82 -19.42
N PHE A 67 9.82 -10.14 -20.13
CA PHE A 67 11.19 -9.76 -19.76
C PHE A 67 11.87 -9.00 -20.89
N ASP A 68 12.85 -8.18 -20.54
CA ASP A 68 13.75 -7.52 -21.49
C ASP A 68 14.80 -8.55 -21.96
N VAL A 69 14.49 -9.26 -23.04
CA VAL A 69 15.32 -10.34 -23.61
C VAL A 69 16.17 -9.79 -24.74
N PRO A 70 17.49 -10.03 -24.75
CA PRO A 70 18.36 -9.64 -25.86
C PRO A 70 17.88 -10.20 -27.20
N ALA A 71 17.92 -9.37 -28.25
CA ALA A 71 17.48 -9.69 -29.58
C ALA A 71 18.66 -9.69 -30.58
N PRO A 72 19.28 -10.86 -30.88
CA PRO A 72 20.26 -10.96 -31.94
C PRO A 72 19.68 -10.50 -33.28
N SER A 73 20.47 -9.79 -34.10
CA SER A 73 20.01 -9.19 -35.36
C SER A 73 19.58 -10.19 -36.44
N ASP A 74 20.02 -11.43 -36.31
CA ASP A 74 19.71 -12.55 -37.22
C ASP A 74 18.72 -13.57 -36.62
N ALA A 75 18.14 -13.26 -35.43
CA ALA A 75 17.07 -14.04 -34.84
C ALA A 75 15.80 -13.98 -35.69
N VAL A 76 15.12 -15.10 -35.85
CA VAL A 76 13.86 -15.24 -36.61
C VAL A 76 12.68 -15.62 -35.71
N SER A 77 12.93 -16.20 -34.56
CA SER A 77 11.93 -16.51 -33.51
C SER A 77 12.63 -16.85 -32.21
N TYR A 78 11.86 -16.98 -31.14
CA TYR A 78 12.35 -17.25 -29.80
C TYR A 78 11.59 -18.42 -29.18
N ARG A 79 12.32 -19.38 -28.59
CA ARG A 79 11.73 -20.45 -27.78
C ARG A 79 11.89 -20.14 -26.31
N PHE A 80 10.77 -20.05 -25.64
CA PHE A 80 10.67 -19.83 -24.17
C PHE A 80 10.44 -21.19 -23.52
N THR A 81 11.31 -21.57 -22.60
CA THR A 81 11.19 -22.83 -21.85
C THR A 81 11.27 -22.49 -20.36
N VAL A 82 10.22 -22.83 -19.61
CA VAL A 82 10.18 -22.73 -18.15
C VAL A 82 10.30 -24.14 -17.59
N SER A 83 11.27 -24.35 -16.71
CA SER A 83 11.52 -25.65 -16.08
C SER A 83 11.52 -25.53 -14.56
N GLY A 84 10.94 -26.50 -13.87
CA GLY A 84 10.90 -26.64 -12.44
C GLY A 84 10.82 -28.09 -12.00
N GLU A 85 10.66 -28.34 -10.73
CA GLU A 85 10.56 -29.71 -10.20
C GLU A 85 9.37 -30.49 -10.79
N ALA A 86 8.26 -29.81 -11.06
CA ALA A 86 7.03 -30.43 -11.57
C ALA A 86 7.07 -30.73 -13.08
N GLY A 87 8.05 -30.19 -13.83
CA GLY A 87 8.15 -30.42 -15.29
C GLY A 87 8.78 -29.28 -16.07
N SER A 88 8.51 -29.28 -17.39
CA SER A 88 8.98 -28.24 -18.29
C SER A 88 7.89 -27.89 -19.30
N TRP A 89 7.72 -26.59 -19.53
CA TRP A 89 6.69 -26.00 -20.40
C TRP A 89 7.37 -25.09 -21.41
N SER A 90 6.96 -25.13 -22.67
CA SER A 90 7.58 -24.28 -23.68
C SER A 90 6.59 -23.79 -24.73
N PHE A 91 6.91 -22.64 -25.33
CA PHE A 91 6.24 -22.11 -26.51
C PHE A 91 7.22 -21.33 -27.37
N THR A 92 6.80 -20.98 -28.58
CA THR A 92 7.60 -20.16 -29.52
C THR A 92 6.86 -18.86 -29.81
N ALA A 93 7.59 -17.75 -29.88
CA ALA A 93 7.10 -16.45 -30.26
C ALA A 93 8.05 -15.76 -31.24
N ASP A 94 7.52 -14.81 -32.01
CA ASP A 94 8.31 -14.04 -32.97
C ASP A 94 9.04 -12.87 -32.28
N ALA A 95 8.54 -12.41 -31.12
CA ALA A 95 9.09 -11.31 -30.35
C ALA A 95 9.89 -11.80 -29.12
N PRO A 96 11.05 -11.16 -28.81
CA PRO A 96 11.88 -11.54 -27.68
C PRO A 96 11.25 -11.21 -26.32
N ASP A 97 10.35 -10.24 -26.27
CA ASP A 97 9.66 -9.73 -25.10
C ASP A 97 8.25 -10.33 -24.91
N ALA A 98 7.97 -11.46 -25.55
CA ALA A 98 6.71 -12.17 -25.37
C ALA A 98 6.50 -12.56 -23.89
N SER A 99 5.27 -12.41 -23.39
CA SER A 99 4.93 -12.84 -22.03
C SER A 99 4.79 -14.35 -21.94
N LEU A 100 4.94 -14.90 -20.73
CA LEU A 100 4.75 -16.32 -20.44
C LEU A 100 3.28 -16.77 -20.44
N ALA A 101 2.33 -15.91 -20.82
CA ALA A 101 0.89 -16.19 -20.83
C ALA A 101 0.50 -17.53 -21.49
N PRO A 102 1.10 -17.97 -22.62
CA PRO A 102 0.71 -19.21 -23.26
C PRO A 102 0.84 -20.48 -22.40
N ILE A 103 1.76 -20.47 -21.44
CA ILE A 103 2.05 -21.62 -20.57
C ILE A 103 1.78 -21.34 -19.09
N TRP A 104 1.38 -20.11 -18.71
CA TRP A 104 1.38 -19.65 -17.33
C TRP A 104 0.47 -20.44 -16.40
N ASN A 105 -0.72 -20.83 -16.88
CA ASN A 105 -1.67 -21.61 -16.08
C ASN A 105 -1.28 -23.09 -15.91
N GLU A 106 -0.33 -23.57 -16.70
CA GLU A 106 0.16 -24.94 -16.60
C GLU A 106 1.30 -25.07 -15.56
N ILE A 107 1.99 -23.96 -15.27
CA ILE A 107 3.10 -23.93 -14.32
C ILE A 107 2.54 -23.85 -12.90
N PRO A 108 2.75 -24.86 -12.04
CA PRO A 108 2.31 -24.80 -10.67
C PRO A 108 3.15 -23.78 -9.87
N PRO A 109 2.60 -23.20 -8.77
CA PRO A 109 3.36 -22.37 -7.87
C PRO A 109 4.60 -23.10 -7.34
N SER A 110 5.78 -22.64 -7.73
CA SER A 110 7.08 -23.24 -7.38
C SER A 110 8.24 -22.38 -7.88
N PRO A 111 9.46 -22.57 -7.36
CA PRO A 111 10.66 -22.03 -7.98
C PRO A 111 10.85 -22.61 -9.39
N VAL A 112 11.10 -21.73 -10.35
CA VAL A 112 11.29 -22.13 -11.75
C VAL A 112 12.46 -21.38 -12.39
N THR A 113 12.97 -21.94 -13.49
CA THR A 113 14.00 -21.34 -14.35
C THR A 113 13.43 -21.16 -15.75
N LEU A 114 13.42 -19.92 -16.22
CA LEU A 114 13.17 -19.57 -17.63
C LEU A 114 14.48 -19.61 -18.39
N CYS A 115 14.47 -20.25 -19.55
CA CYS A 115 15.49 -20.19 -20.59
C CYS A 115 14.83 -19.68 -21.87
N VAL A 116 15.43 -18.67 -22.51
CA VAL A 116 14.99 -18.17 -23.81
C VAL A 116 16.12 -18.40 -24.82
N GLU A 117 15.79 -19.08 -25.91
CA GLU A 117 16.71 -19.38 -27.02
C GLU A 117 16.23 -18.69 -28.30
N ALA A 118 17.09 -17.90 -28.91
CA ALA A 118 16.85 -17.32 -30.23
C ALA A 118 17.16 -18.33 -31.32
N LYS A 119 16.21 -18.55 -32.24
CA LYS A 119 16.46 -19.29 -33.48
C LYS A 119 17.06 -18.35 -34.49
N LEU A 120 18.28 -18.65 -34.94
CA LEU A 120 19.00 -17.86 -35.91
C LEU A 120 18.62 -18.26 -37.36
N ARG A 121 18.92 -17.41 -38.33
CA ARG A 121 18.71 -17.70 -39.76
C ARG A 121 19.47 -18.94 -40.23
N SER A 122 20.56 -19.30 -39.57
CA SER A 122 21.30 -20.57 -39.81
C SER A 122 20.48 -21.82 -39.47
N GLY A 123 19.41 -21.67 -38.68
CA GLY A 123 18.61 -22.74 -38.08
C GLY A 123 19.11 -23.19 -36.70
N GLU A 124 20.22 -22.67 -36.23
CA GLU A 124 20.77 -22.94 -34.89
C GLU A 124 20.00 -22.17 -33.83
N TYR A 125 20.09 -22.66 -32.58
CA TYR A 125 19.52 -21.99 -31.40
C TYR A 125 20.65 -21.46 -30.52
N ASP A 126 20.53 -20.20 -30.10
CA ASP A 126 21.44 -19.55 -29.18
C ASP A 126 20.68 -19.15 -27.90
N THR A 127 21.21 -19.50 -26.73
CA THR A 127 20.62 -19.11 -25.45
C THR A 127 20.90 -17.63 -25.19
N VAL A 128 19.87 -16.80 -25.22
CA VAL A 128 19.98 -15.35 -25.10
C VAL A 128 19.57 -14.82 -23.72
N PHE A 129 18.82 -15.59 -22.93
CA PHE A 129 18.37 -15.17 -21.63
C PHE A 129 18.09 -16.35 -20.69
N THR A 130 18.45 -16.21 -19.42
CA THR A 130 18.12 -17.17 -18.37
C THR A 130 17.77 -16.43 -17.09
N ARG A 131 16.69 -16.88 -16.41
CA ARG A 131 16.25 -16.26 -15.16
C ARG A 131 15.55 -17.23 -14.22
N GLN A 132 15.87 -17.15 -12.94
CA GLN A 132 15.17 -17.88 -11.90
C GLN A 132 14.18 -16.95 -11.17
N PHE A 133 13.00 -17.46 -10.86
CA PHE A 133 11.98 -16.77 -10.07
C PHE A 133 11.01 -17.75 -9.43
N LEU A 134 10.22 -17.26 -8.47
CA LEU A 134 9.10 -18.00 -7.89
C LEU A 134 7.84 -17.74 -8.76
N ARG A 135 7.23 -18.79 -9.31
CA ARG A 135 5.83 -18.75 -9.74
C ARG A 135 4.98 -18.72 -8.47
N ASP A 136 4.39 -17.57 -8.15
CA ASP A 136 3.70 -17.38 -6.87
C ASP A 136 2.25 -17.89 -6.93
N PHE A 137 1.64 -18.05 -5.75
CA PHE A 137 0.29 -18.55 -5.57
C PHE A 137 -0.75 -17.51 -6.02
N PRO A 138 -1.74 -17.90 -6.85
CA PRO A 138 -2.84 -17.04 -7.24
C PRO A 138 -3.83 -16.81 -6.08
N PHE A 139 -4.72 -15.82 -6.23
CA PHE A 139 -5.89 -15.71 -5.39
C PHE A 139 -6.79 -16.93 -5.55
N GLU A 140 -7.06 -17.63 -4.47
CA GLU A 140 -7.94 -18.79 -4.39
C GLU A 140 -8.82 -18.69 -3.14
N GLY A 141 -9.84 -17.82 -3.21
CA GLY A 141 -10.82 -17.69 -2.14
C GLY A 141 -11.75 -18.93 -2.03
N PRO A 142 -12.51 -19.03 -0.94
CA PRO A 142 -12.56 -18.08 0.17
C PRO A 142 -11.34 -18.17 1.10
N TYR A 143 -11.03 -17.06 1.75
CA TYR A 143 -10.10 -16.98 2.85
C TYR A 143 -10.83 -17.02 4.21
N HIS A 144 -10.11 -16.83 5.30
CA HIS A 144 -10.72 -16.76 6.62
C HIS A 144 -11.54 -15.48 6.75
N ASP A 145 -12.75 -15.60 7.29
CA ASP A 145 -13.59 -14.46 7.60
C ASP A 145 -13.04 -13.64 8.76
N ALA A 146 -13.50 -12.38 8.87
CA ALA A 146 -13.22 -11.53 10.01
C ALA A 146 -13.65 -12.20 11.32
N VAL A 147 -12.79 -12.16 12.34
CA VAL A 147 -13.07 -12.77 13.66
C VAL A 147 -13.83 -11.83 14.60
N ARG A 148 -14.06 -10.59 14.16
CA ARG A 148 -14.86 -9.58 14.85
C ARG A 148 -15.37 -8.53 13.86
N ASP A 149 -16.39 -7.80 14.27
CA ASP A 149 -16.91 -6.66 13.52
C ASP A 149 -15.80 -5.63 13.23
N TYR A 150 -15.80 -5.05 12.02
CA TYR A 150 -14.75 -4.12 11.58
C TYR A 150 -14.74 -2.83 12.40
N ARG A 151 -15.93 -2.30 12.79
CA ARG A 151 -16.01 -1.11 13.62
C ARG A 151 -15.48 -1.39 15.03
N GLU A 152 -15.85 -2.55 15.60
CA GLU A 152 -15.30 -2.99 16.88
C GLU A 152 -13.78 -3.10 16.82
N ALA A 153 -13.23 -3.74 15.78
CA ALA A 153 -11.80 -3.87 15.57
C ALA A 153 -11.11 -2.50 15.46
N ALA A 154 -11.70 -1.59 14.68
CA ALA A 154 -11.17 -0.24 14.51
C ALA A 154 -11.12 0.55 15.83
N ILE A 155 -12.23 0.57 16.57
CA ILE A 155 -12.32 1.29 17.86
C ILE A 155 -11.34 0.71 18.88
N LYS A 156 -11.23 -0.62 18.98
CA LYS A 156 -10.23 -1.26 19.87
C LYS A 156 -8.81 -0.88 19.48
N GLY A 157 -8.49 -0.84 18.18
CA GLY A 157 -7.17 -0.42 17.69
C GLY A 157 -6.85 1.04 18.01
N ALA A 158 -7.79 1.95 17.81
CA ALA A 158 -7.63 3.36 18.15
C ALA A 158 -7.51 3.58 19.67
N LEU A 159 -8.33 2.87 20.47
CA LEU A 159 -8.26 2.92 21.93
C LEU A 159 -6.94 2.37 22.47
N TYR A 160 -6.38 1.33 21.86
CA TYR A 160 -5.07 0.84 22.25
C TYR A 160 -4.03 1.95 22.16
N VAL A 161 -3.99 2.72 21.06
CA VAL A 161 -3.09 3.86 20.91
C VAL A 161 -3.36 4.92 21.97
N HIS A 162 -4.61 5.35 22.09
CA HIS A 162 -5.02 6.38 23.05
C HIS A 162 -4.63 6.06 24.50
N LEU A 163 -4.73 4.79 24.91
CA LEU A 163 -4.48 4.37 26.29
C LEU A 163 -3.01 4.06 26.60
N LEU A 164 -2.11 4.14 25.61
CA LEU A 164 -0.68 3.97 25.89
C LEU A 164 -0.18 5.05 26.87
N PRO A 165 0.64 4.69 27.86
CA PRO A 165 1.21 5.67 28.79
C PRO A 165 1.91 6.83 28.07
N GLU A 166 2.64 6.54 27.00
CA GLU A 166 3.38 7.48 26.19
C GLU A 166 2.46 8.44 25.41
N MET A 167 1.23 8.03 25.11
CA MET A 167 0.22 8.90 24.50
C MET A 167 -0.49 9.74 25.56
N GLN A 168 -0.81 9.14 26.72
CA GLN A 168 -1.39 9.86 27.87
C GLN A 168 -0.41 10.89 28.47
N HIS A 169 0.88 10.72 28.26
CA HIS A 169 1.92 11.67 28.69
C HIS A 169 1.72 13.10 28.13
N TRP A 170 1.11 13.25 26.95
CA TRP A 170 0.80 14.56 26.38
C TRP A 170 -0.18 15.38 27.22
N ILE A 171 -0.91 14.75 28.17
CA ILE A 171 -1.74 15.47 29.12
C ILE A 171 -0.82 16.13 30.16
N GLY A 172 -0.76 17.45 30.14
CA GLY A 172 0.11 18.22 31.03
C GLY A 172 1.59 18.24 30.62
N SER A 173 1.96 17.70 29.45
CA SER A 173 3.30 17.80 28.87
C SER A 173 3.25 18.45 27.49
N ASP A 174 4.30 19.20 27.17
CA ASP A 174 4.50 19.81 25.85
C ASP A 174 5.63 19.15 25.05
N GLU A 175 6.17 18.02 25.56
CA GLU A 175 7.19 17.21 24.92
C GLU A 175 6.73 15.74 24.81
N PRO A 176 7.17 15.00 23.75
CA PRO A 176 6.84 13.59 23.62
C PRO A 176 7.55 12.73 24.65
N ASP A 177 6.90 11.68 25.13
CA ASP A 177 7.58 10.64 25.89
C ASP A 177 8.45 9.78 24.95
N MET A 178 9.76 9.83 25.16
CA MET A 178 10.73 9.09 24.36
C MET A 178 10.85 7.61 24.75
N ALA A 179 10.09 7.13 25.74
CA ALA A 179 9.91 5.69 25.98
C ALA A 179 9.29 5.01 24.74
N TYR A 180 8.43 5.72 24.02
CA TYR A 180 8.03 5.33 22.68
C TYR A 180 9.06 5.88 21.66
N SER A 181 10.06 5.07 21.33
CA SER A 181 11.22 5.46 20.51
C SER A 181 10.86 6.03 19.13
N HIS A 182 9.69 5.70 18.58
CA HIS A 182 9.25 6.21 17.28
C HIS A 182 8.84 7.68 17.31
N ASN A 183 8.68 8.31 18.48
CA ASN A 183 8.52 9.76 18.61
C ASN A 183 9.71 10.56 18.03
N THR A 184 10.80 9.87 17.66
CA THR A 184 11.90 10.45 16.87
C THR A 184 11.54 10.81 15.43
N TYR A 185 10.31 10.48 14.97
CA TYR A 185 9.77 10.85 13.66
C TYR A 185 8.56 11.79 13.80
N PRO A 186 8.77 13.10 14.11
CA PRO A 186 7.70 14.03 14.48
C PRO A 186 6.55 14.09 13.48
N CYS A 187 6.82 14.41 12.21
CA CYS A 187 5.75 14.52 11.20
C CYS A 187 4.90 13.25 11.10
N LYS A 188 5.55 12.09 11.08
CA LYS A 188 4.92 10.80 10.84
C LYS A 188 4.17 10.28 12.06
N ILE A 189 4.84 10.22 13.20
CA ILE A 189 4.31 9.59 14.41
C ILE A 189 3.47 10.56 15.23
N ILE A 190 3.97 11.75 15.51
CA ILE A 190 3.19 12.75 16.29
C ILE A 190 2.02 13.24 15.44
N GLY A 191 2.19 13.41 14.14
CA GLY A 191 1.08 13.66 13.22
C GLY A 191 0.01 12.56 13.25
N ALA A 192 0.42 11.28 13.28
CA ALA A 192 -0.53 10.17 13.39
C ALA A 192 -1.19 10.09 14.77
N THR A 193 -0.48 10.46 15.84
CA THR A 193 -1.06 10.61 17.19
C THR A 193 -2.20 11.63 17.18
N ILE A 194 -1.95 12.86 16.67
CA ILE A 194 -3.00 13.89 16.54
C ILE A 194 -4.22 13.34 15.82
N ARG A 195 -4.01 12.66 14.70
CA ARG A 195 -5.09 12.11 13.86
C ARG A 195 -5.86 11.00 14.57
N ASN A 196 -5.17 10.11 15.31
CA ASN A 196 -5.82 9.09 16.13
C ASN A 196 -6.69 9.73 17.23
N GLU A 197 -6.19 10.75 17.90
CA GLU A 197 -6.92 11.42 18.98
C GLU A 197 -8.13 12.19 18.43
N CYS A 198 -8.03 12.81 17.25
CA CYS A 198 -9.19 13.40 16.59
C CYS A 198 -10.25 12.33 16.24
N LEU A 199 -9.83 11.14 15.85
CA LEU A 199 -10.72 10.00 15.61
C LEU A 199 -11.39 9.54 16.91
N ILE A 200 -10.64 9.39 18.00
CA ILE A 200 -11.18 9.06 19.34
C ILE A 200 -12.21 10.11 19.78
N ALA A 201 -11.88 11.38 19.61
CA ALA A 201 -12.80 12.49 19.97
C ALA A 201 -14.12 12.45 19.19
N ARG A 202 -14.10 11.94 17.96
CA ARG A 202 -15.29 11.78 17.11
C ARG A 202 -16.09 10.53 17.45
N GLU A 203 -15.40 9.41 17.62
CA GLU A 203 -16.06 8.10 17.76
C GLU A 203 -16.49 7.77 19.19
N LEU A 204 -15.86 8.40 20.20
CA LEU A 204 -16.04 8.15 21.64
C LEU A 204 -16.26 9.47 22.39
N PRO A 205 -17.51 9.99 22.41
CA PRO A 205 -17.81 11.30 23.02
C PRO A 205 -17.38 11.43 24.49
N GLU A 206 -17.39 10.33 25.23
CA GLU A 206 -16.97 10.30 26.64
C GLU A 206 -15.47 10.51 26.86
N ARG A 207 -14.66 10.37 25.80
CA ARG A 207 -13.21 10.59 25.81
C ARG A 207 -12.78 11.86 25.09
N ARG A 208 -13.74 12.60 24.53
CA ARG A 208 -13.48 13.72 23.64
C ARG A 208 -12.51 14.74 24.22
N GLU A 209 -12.75 15.21 25.45
CA GLU A 209 -11.94 16.26 26.08
C GLU A 209 -10.49 15.80 26.26
N ASN A 210 -10.31 14.59 26.79
CA ASN A 210 -8.98 14.00 26.99
C ASN A 210 -8.24 13.82 25.66
N ALA A 211 -8.89 13.29 24.64
CA ALA A 211 -8.29 13.08 23.31
C ALA A 211 -7.92 14.42 22.65
N LEU A 212 -8.77 15.43 22.74
CA LEU A 212 -8.45 16.75 22.17
C LEU A 212 -7.34 17.48 22.94
N GLU A 213 -7.19 17.27 24.25
CA GLU A 213 -6.06 17.77 25.02
C GLU A 213 -4.74 17.17 24.49
N ILE A 214 -4.68 15.84 24.34
CA ILE A 214 -3.52 15.14 23.74
C ILE A 214 -3.22 15.70 22.35
N ALA A 215 -4.23 15.81 21.48
CA ALA A 215 -4.05 16.28 20.11
C ALA A 215 -3.53 17.72 20.06
N ARG A 216 -4.01 18.62 20.92
CA ARG A 216 -3.54 20.01 21.00
C ARG A 216 -2.10 20.11 21.48
N SER A 217 -1.72 19.35 22.53
CA SER A 217 -0.35 19.34 23.06
C SER A 217 0.63 18.83 22.00
N ALA A 218 0.29 17.73 21.32
CA ALA A 218 1.08 17.18 20.22
C ALA A 218 1.17 18.14 19.02
N ALA A 219 0.08 18.85 18.68
CA ALA A 219 0.08 19.86 17.62
C ALA A 219 0.96 21.08 17.99
N ALA A 220 0.88 21.56 19.23
CA ALA A 220 1.73 22.65 19.73
C ALA A 220 3.22 22.29 19.64
N PHE A 221 3.58 21.04 19.95
CA PHE A 221 4.93 20.54 19.77
C PHE A 221 5.37 20.59 18.29
N LEU A 222 4.57 20.08 17.36
CA LEU A 222 4.90 20.13 15.92
C LEU A 222 5.05 21.57 15.41
N ILE A 223 4.21 22.50 15.89
CA ILE A 223 4.30 23.92 15.55
C ILE A 223 5.61 24.51 16.06
N ARG A 224 5.98 24.23 17.31
CA ARG A 224 7.22 24.71 17.92
C ARG A 224 8.47 24.19 17.22
N MET A 225 8.43 22.93 16.75
CA MET A 225 9.53 22.29 16.01
C MET A 225 9.61 22.72 14.54
N SER A 226 8.62 23.41 14.01
CA SER A 226 8.58 23.84 12.61
C SER A 226 9.57 24.96 12.33
N GLN A 227 10.07 25.02 11.09
CA GLN A 227 10.88 26.12 10.61
C GLN A 227 10.14 27.48 10.72
N PRO A 228 10.85 28.58 11.02
CA PRO A 228 10.24 29.91 11.09
C PRO A 228 9.80 30.41 9.71
N ALA A 229 9.00 31.47 9.70
CA ALA A 229 8.35 32.00 8.50
C ALA A 229 9.31 32.51 7.40
N ASP A 230 10.51 32.90 7.77
CA ASP A 230 11.55 33.41 6.87
C ASP A 230 12.53 32.33 6.38
N ALA A 231 12.40 31.09 6.88
CA ALA A 231 13.23 29.97 6.45
C ALA A 231 12.86 29.46 5.05
N PRO A 232 13.79 28.80 4.33
CA PRO A 232 13.49 28.16 3.05
C PRO A 232 12.35 27.14 3.13
N LEU A 233 12.29 26.34 4.19
CA LEU A 233 11.24 25.35 4.49
C LEU A 233 10.23 25.91 5.51
N ALA A 234 9.81 27.16 5.35
CA ALA A 234 8.90 27.85 6.27
C ALA A 234 7.73 26.94 6.68
N TYR A 235 7.46 26.89 7.99
CA TYR A 235 6.36 26.15 8.62
C TYR A 235 6.45 24.62 8.55
N PHE A 236 7.48 24.02 7.92
CA PHE A 236 7.64 22.59 7.91
C PHE A 236 8.15 22.07 9.25
N PRO A 237 7.47 21.14 9.90
CA PRO A 237 8.05 20.40 11.01
C PRO A 237 9.07 19.38 10.47
N PRO A 238 10.05 18.95 11.28
CA PRO A 238 11.08 18.02 10.84
C PRO A 238 10.56 16.59 10.69
N THR A 239 11.13 15.83 9.76
CA THR A 239 10.93 14.37 9.71
C THR A 239 11.62 13.69 10.88
N TYR A 240 12.79 14.17 11.30
CA TYR A 240 13.62 13.58 12.34
C TYR A 240 13.76 14.52 13.53
N TYR A 241 13.77 13.96 14.75
CA TYR A 241 14.04 14.71 15.96
C TYR A 241 15.55 14.94 16.09
N LEU A 242 15.99 16.15 15.78
CA LEU A 242 17.38 16.48 15.40
C LEU A 242 18.45 16.12 16.45
N ASP A 243 18.12 16.15 17.73
CA ASP A 243 19.05 15.96 18.84
C ASP A 243 19.02 14.56 19.47
N LYS A 244 18.26 13.61 18.89
CA LYS A 244 18.14 12.26 19.42
C LYS A 244 18.84 11.25 18.53
N GLU A 245 19.78 10.49 19.13
CA GLU A 245 20.49 9.41 18.44
C GLU A 245 19.60 8.32 17.84
N THR A 246 18.35 8.22 18.28
CA THR A 246 17.40 7.20 17.86
C THR A 246 16.85 7.41 16.45
N SER A 247 16.87 8.63 15.88
CA SER A 247 16.73 8.84 14.44
C SER A 247 17.94 8.33 13.66
N GLY A 248 18.88 7.96 14.32
CA GLY A 248 20.07 7.11 14.46
C GLY A 248 20.94 6.89 13.28
N ARG A 249 20.75 7.54 12.17
CA ARG A 249 21.67 7.37 11.06
C ARG A 249 22.21 8.73 10.66
N ASP A 250 23.52 8.86 10.64
CA ASP A 250 24.21 10.12 10.30
C ASP A 250 23.74 10.73 8.98
N TYR A 251 23.29 9.87 8.02
CA TYR A 251 22.75 10.36 6.74
C TYR A 251 21.39 11.06 6.87
N ASN A 252 20.68 10.95 8.00
CA ASN A 252 19.41 11.64 8.26
C ASN A 252 19.58 12.92 9.09
N ARG A 253 20.71 13.08 9.77
CA ARG A 253 20.96 14.23 10.64
C ARG A 253 20.92 15.54 9.86
N GLY A 254 20.16 16.52 10.35
CA GLY A 254 20.00 17.82 9.70
C GLY A 254 19.23 17.78 8.37
N LYS A 255 18.53 16.68 8.06
CA LYS A 255 17.79 16.51 6.80
C LYS A 255 16.32 16.28 7.07
N THR A 256 15.49 16.43 6.04
CA THR A 256 14.06 16.15 6.11
C THR A 256 13.57 15.50 4.82
N MET A 257 12.56 14.62 4.95
CA MET A 257 11.85 14.05 3.81
C MET A 257 10.78 15.03 3.36
N MET A 258 10.82 15.44 2.11
CA MET A 258 9.96 16.51 1.60
C MET A 258 8.47 16.22 1.79
N MET A 259 8.01 14.98 1.61
CA MET A 259 6.58 14.65 1.69
C MET A 259 6.03 14.56 3.12
N GLU A 260 6.88 14.49 4.15
CA GLU A 260 6.43 14.28 5.53
C GLU A 260 5.70 15.50 6.12
N ALA A 261 6.06 16.72 5.74
CA ALA A 261 5.35 17.92 6.18
C ALA A 261 3.88 17.94 5.71
N ALA A 262 3.54 17.29 4.58
CA ALA A 262 2.15 17.12 4.14
C ALA A 262 1.36 16.23 5.13
N SER A 263 2.00 15.23 5.74
CA SER A 263 1.36 14.38 6.77
C SER A 263 1.03 15.19 8.03
N ALA A 264 1.93 16.08 8.45
CA ALA A 264 1.67 17.01 9.54
C ALA A 264 0.55 18.02 9.20
N GLY A 265 0.56 18.54 7.96
CA GLY A 265 -0.52 19.39 7.45
C GLY A 265 -1.89 18.70 7.49
N GLN A 266 -1.96 17.42 7.12
CA GLN A 266 -3.18 16.60 7.24
C GLN A 266 -3.63 16.46 8.71
N ALA A 267 -2.68 16.32 9.64
CA ALA A 267 -3.00 16.22 11.06
C ALA A 267 -3.60 17.54 11.60
N PHE A 268 -3.07 18.70 11.17
CA PHE A 268 -3.67 20.00 11.52
C PHE A 268 -5.08 20.16 10.93
N LEU A 269 -5.34 19.68 9.73
CA LEU A 269 -6.69 19.70 9.14
C LEU A 269 -7.64 18.78 9.90
N ASP A 270 -7.20 17.58 10.34
CA ASP A 270 -8.02 16.70 11.18
C ASP A 270 -8.36 17.37 12.54
N LEU A 271 -7.40 18.10 13.11
CA LEU A 271 -7.62 18.83 14.36
C LEU A 271 -8.54 20.04 14.18
N TYR A 272 -8.43 20.77 13.06
CA TYR A 272 -9.40 21.80 12.68
C TYR A 272 -10.81 21.24 12.57
N ASP A 273 -11.00 20.12 11.88
CA ASP A 273 -12.31 19.46 11.74
C ASP A 273 -12.90 19.05 13.10
N ALA A 274 -12.04 18.65 14.05
CA ALA A 274 -12.46 18.20 15.36
C ALA A 274 -12.79 19.38 16.33
N THR A 275 -12.15 20.56 16.15
CA THR A 275 -12.19 21.67 17.11
C THR A 275 -12.80 22.95 16.56
N SER A 276 -12.75 23.16 15.24
CA SER A 276 -13.04 24.41 14.53
C SER A 276 -12.07 25.56 14.88
N GLU A 277 -10.91 25.26 15.47
CA GLU A 277 -9.88 26.24 15.82
C GLU A 277 -9.12 26.67 14.55
N GLN A 278 -9.29 27.93 14.16
CA GLN A 278 -8.83 28.48 12.88
C GLN A 278 -7.30 28.41 12.70
N ASP A 279 -6.55 28.51 13.79
CA ASP A 279 -5.07 28.48 13.77
C ASP A 279 -4.52 27.21 13.13
N TYR A 280 -5.21 26.06 13.28
CA TYR A 280 -4.78 24.79 12.66
C TYR A 280 -5.02 24.79 11.14
N LEU A 281 -6.14 25.33 10.66
CA LEU A 281 -6.38 25.50 9.23
C LEU A 281 -5.35 26.46 8.62
N GLU A 282 -5.08 27.59 9.27
CA GLU A 282 -4.07 28.55 8.83
C GLU A 282 -2.67 27.91 8.76
N ARG A 283 -2.29 27.13 9.77
CA ARG A 283 -1.01 26.40 9.78
C ARG A 283 -0.92 25.42 8.59
N ALA A 284 -1.98 24.69 8.32
CA ALA A 284 -2.03 23.78 7.16
C ALA A 284 -1.90 24.58 5.85
N VAL A 285 -2.61 25.68 5.68
CA VAL A 285 -2.49 26.54 4.48
C VAL A 285 -1.07 27.06 4.28
N LEU A 286 -0.39 27.49 5.36
CA LEU A 286 0.99 27.97 5.30
C LEU A 286 1.98 26.88 4.85
N ILE A 287 1.82 25.66 5.35
CA ILE A 287 2.57 24.49 4.86
C ILE A 287 2.31 24.27 3.36
N GLY A 288 1.05 24.33 2.93
CA GLY A 288 0.69 24.20 1.52
C GLY A 288 1.36 25.25 0.63
N ARG A 289 1.36 26.53 1.05
CA ARG A 289 2.02 27.62 0.33
C ARG A 289 3.53 27.42 0.21
N THR A 290 4.16 26.87 1.23
CA THR A 290 5.60 26.52 1.18
C THR A 290 5.86 25.45 0.10
N TYR A 291 5.03 24.41 0.00
CA TYR A 291 5.14 23.44 -1.09
C TYR A 291 4.99 24.06 -2.48
N VAL A 292 4.03 24.97 -2.67
CA VAL A 292 3.85 25.69 -3.96
C VAL A 292 5.11 26.46 -4.33
N LYS A 293 5.74 27.14 -3.37
CA LYS A 293 6.98 27.89 -3.55
C LYS A 293 8.17 27.00 -3.91
N LEU A 294 8.23 25.79 -3.34
CA LEU A 294 9.35 24.85 -3.51
C LEU A 294 9.22 23.95 -4.75
N GLN A 295 8.03 23.89 -5.35
CA GLN A 295 7.77 23.00 -6.47
C GLN A 295 8.59 23.40 -7.70
N CYS A 296 9.34 22.45 -8.26
CA CYS A 296 10.15 22.64 -9.46
C CYS A 296 9.31 23.04 -10.69
N PRO A 297 9.92 23.66 -11.73
CA PRO A 297 9.22 24.04 -12.94
C PRO A 297 8.48 22.90 -13.66
N ASP A 298 9.00 21.67 -13.60
CA ASP A 298 8.38 20.46 -14.17
C ASP A 298 7.29 19.85 -13.27
N GLY A 299 7.11 20.35 -12.06
CA GLY A 299 6.12 19.85 -11.11
C GLY A 299 6.68 18.89 -10.05
N SER A 300 7.91 18.46 -10.17
CA SER A 300 8.57 17.58 -9.21
C SER A 300 8.93 18.28 -7.90
N LEU A 301 9.33 17.47 -6.92
CA LEU A 301 9.96 17.88 -5.67
C LEU A 301 11.07 16.89 -5.32
N PRO A 302 12.18 17.33 -4.70
CA PRO A 302 13.21 16.41 -4.22
C PRO A 302 12.66 15.51 -3.11
N ILE A 303 13.18 14.29 -3.01
CA ILE A 303 12.75 13.36 -1.94
C ILE A 303 13.24 13.81 -0.57
N LYS A 304 14.48 14.23 -0.47
CA LYS A 304 15.16 14.61 0.77
C LYS A 304 15.96 15.89 0.57
N VAL A 305 15.88 16.78 1.53
CA VAL A 305 16.56 18.07 1.52
C VAL A 305 17.28 18.29 2.86
N ASP A 306 18.25 19.17 2.86
CA ASP A 306 18.80 19.75 4.09
C ASP A 306 17.72 20.58 4.78
N PHE A 307 17.54 20.41 6.09
CA PHE A 307 16.41 21.02 6.81
C PHE A 307 16.58 22.52 7.06
N GLU A 308 17.83 23.00 7.12
CA GLU A 308 18.12 24.41 7.33
C GLU A 308 18.10 25.20 6.00
N THR A 309 18.75 24.65 4.96
CA THR A 309 18.93 25.36 3.68
C THR A 309 17.87 25.05 2.64
N GLY A 310 17.15 23.92 2.76
CA GLY A 310 16.20 23.45 1.75
C GLY A 310 16.87 22.84 0.51
N GLU A 311 18.19 22.73 0.47
CA GLU A 311 18.93 22.21 -0.68
C GLU A 311 18.74 20.70 -0.84
N PRO A 312 18.51 20.20 -2.08
CA PRO A 312 18.37 18.77 -2.34
C PRO A 312 19.62 17.98 -1.94
N VAL A 313 19.44 16.87 -1.22
CA VAL A 313 20.55 15.97 -0.82
C VAL A 313 21.04 15.14 -2.01
N ASN A 314 20.17 14.85 -2.96
CA ASN A 314 20.47 14.06 -4.16
C ASN A 314 19.49 14.41 -5.30
N GLY A 315 19.69 13.82 -6.47
CA GLY A 315 18.82 14.04 -7.65
C GLY A 315 17.55 13.20 -7.69
N VAL A 316 17.15 12.56 -6.58
CA VAL A 316 15.95 11.70 -6.55
C VAL A 316 14.72 12.53 -6.22
N CYS A 317 13.66 12.37 -7.03
CA CYS A 317 12.38 13.03 -6.83
C CYS A 317 11.46 12.20 -5.91
N ALA A 318 10.62 12.91 -5.16
CA ALA A 318 9.58 12.29 -4.34
C ALA A 318 8.39 11.82 -5.17
N MET A 319 7.73 10.76 -4.71
CA MET A 319 6.37 10.42 -5.18
C MET A 319 5.37 11.38 -4.54
N LEU A 320 4.69 12.16 -5.39
CA LEU A 320 3.95 13.34 -4.94
C LEU A 320 2.56 13.05 -4.38
N THR A 321 2.09 11.82 -4.38
CA THR A 321 0.71 11.48 -3.98
C THR A 321 0.30 12.04 -2.61
N PRO A 322 1.14 12.03 -1.55
CA PRO A 322 0.78 12.66 -0.28
C PRO A 322 0.46 14.15 -0.44
N LEU A 323 1.26 14.87 -1.22
CA LEU A 323 1.06 16.29 -1.49
C LEU A 323 -0.18 16.55 -2.35
N LEU A 324 -0.40 15.76 -3.41
CA LEU A 324 -1.58 15.90 -4.26
C LEU A 324 -2.88 15.73 -3.46
N ARG A 325 -2.93 14.76 -2.55
CA ARG A 325 -4.07 14.54 -1.65
C ARG A 325 -4.22 15.67 -0.63
N TYR A 326 -3.10 16.23 -0.18
CA TYR A 326 -3.10 17.37 0.73
C TYR A 326 -3.67 18.61 0.05
N PHE A 327 -3.24 18.93 -1.16
CA PHE A 327 -3.79 20.05 -1.92
C PHE A 327 -5.28 19.88 -2.21
N LEU A 328 -5.73 18.69 -2.63
CA LEU A 328 -7.16 18.41 -2.77
C LEU A 328 -7.98 18.70 -1.51
N ARG A 329 -7.41 18.40 -0.35
CA ARG A 329 -8.10 18.67 0.91
C ARG A 329 -8.13 20.16 1.21
N LEU A 330 -7.07 20.92 0.94
CA LEU A 330 -7.05 22.38 1.08
C LEU A 330 -8.04 23.06 0.11
N GLU A 331 -8.13 22.57 -1.13
CA GLU A 331 -9.14 23.03 -2.11
C GLU A 331 -10.57 22.80 -1.57
N ALA A 332 -10.83 21.69 -0.88
CA ALA A 332 -12.13 21.42 -0.26
C ALA A 332 -12.50 22.41 0.86
N TYR A 333 -11.52 23.11 1.45
CA TYR A 333 -11.74 24.22 2.39
C TYR A 333 -11.83 25.60 1.68
N GLY A 334 -11.85 25.63 0.34
CA GLY A 334 -11.99 26.85 -0.44
C GLY A 334 -10.68 27.54 -0.83
N TYR A 335 -9.53 26.86 -0.67
CA TYR A 335 -8.22 27.38 -1.08
C TYR A 335 -7.85 26.89 -2.49
N ASP A 336 -8.57 27.38 -3.50
CA ASP A 336 -8.38 27.00 -4.92
C ASP A 336 -6.99 27.36 -5.47
N GLU A 337 -6.22 28.17 -4.76
CA GLU A 337 -4.85 28.55 -5.12
C GLU A 337 -3.89 27.36 -5.24
N PHE A 338 -4.22 26.21 -4.65
CA PHE A 338 -3.40 25.00 -4.71
C PHE A 338 -3.64 24.15 -5.98
N ALA A 339 -4.75 24.34 -6.67
CA ALA A 339 -5.11 23.55 -7.85
C ALA A 339 -4.05 23.57 -8.96
N PRO A 340 -3.45 24.72 -9.36
CA PRO A 340 -2.41 24.73 -10.38
C PRO A 340 -1.17 23.91 -10.01
N ALA A 341 -0.74 23.98 -8.74
CA ALA A 341 0.42 23.22 -8.25
C ALA A 341 0.10 21.72 -8.19
N ARG A 342 -1.11 21.36 -7.75
CA ARG A 342 -1.59 19.97 -7.74
C ARG A 342 -1.62 19.38 -9.15
N GLU A 343 -2.19 20.10 -10.12
CA GLU A 343 -2.28 19.66 -11.51
C GLU A 343 -0.90 19.49 -12.15
N LYS A 344 0.02 20.39 -11.85
CA LYS A 344 1.40 20.32 -12.30
C LYS A 344 2.13 19.10 -11.73
N GLY A 345 1.98 18.83 -10.43
CA GLY A 345 2.53 17.63 -9.78
C GLY A 345 1.89 16.34 -10.28
N ALA A 346 0.56 16.33 -10.51
CA ALA A 346 -0.14 15.18 -11.07
C ALA A 346 0.34 14.85 -12.48
N ARG A 347 0.59 15.86 -13.30
CA ARG A 347 1.14 15.71 -14.65
C ARG A 347 2.55 15.11 -14.62
N TRP A 348 3.42 15.57 -13.71
CA TRP A 348 4.73 14.95 -13.51
C TRP A 348 4.61 13.48 -13.08
N MET A 349 3.68 13.16 -12.18
CA MET A 349 3.43 11.76 -11.79
C MET A 349 3.00 10.90 -12.99
N ASP A 350 2.09 11.39 -13.83
CA ASP A 350 1.61 10.66 -15.01
C ASP A 350 2.69 10.49 -16.08
N GLU A 351 3.41 11.57 -16.41
CA GLU A 351 4.33 11.61 -17.55
C GLU A 351 5.74 11.08 -17.21
N VAL A 352 6.13 11.08 -15.93
CA VAL A 352 7.47 10.67 -15.51
C VAL A 352 7.42 9.43 -14.63
N ALA A 353 6.75 9.48 -13.49
CA ALA A 353 6.79 8.39 -12.52
C ALA A 353 6.07 7.13 -13.06
N VAL A 354 4.86 7.29 -13.60
CA VAL A 354 4.07 6.18 -14.15
C VAL A 354 4.67 5.69 -15.47
N GLU A 355 5.17 6.58 -16.35
CA GLU A 355 5.81 6.16 -17.59
C GLU A 355 7.08 5.36 -17.36
N ARG A 356 7.91 5.74 -16.41
CA ARG A 356 9.09 4.96 -16.00
C ARG A 356 8.73 3.71 -15.22
N PHE A 357 7.57 3.71 -14.57
CA PHE A 357 7.09 2.65 -13.69
C PHE A 357 8.08 2.31 -12.55
N ASP A 358 8.86 3.30 -12.13
CA ASP A 358 9.82 3.16 -11.04
C ASP A 358 9.17 3.51 -9.69
N MET A 359 8.48 2.53 -9.12
CA MET A 359 7.82 2.65 -7.81
C MET A 359 8.82 2.33 -6.69
N THR A 360 10.00 2.94 -6.74
CA THR A 360 11.06 2.78 -5.72
C THR A 360 10.56 3.19 -4.34
N GLY A 361 10.89 2.41 -3.34
CA GLY A 361 10.57 2.69 -1.93
C GLY A 361 11.28 3.94 -1.44
N GLN A 362 10.50 4.89 -0.93
CA GLN A 362 10.94 6.21 -0.49
C GLN A 362 10.62 6.38 1.00
N PHE A 363 11.34 5.60 1.81
CA PHE A 363 11.18 5.62 3.26
C PHE A 363 12.37 6.30 3.93
N GLU A 364 12.10 6.90 5.08
CA GLU A 364 13.09 7.58 5.90
C GLU A 364 14.21 6.67 6.39
N ASP A 365 13.94 5.39 6.59
CA ASP A 365 14.88 4.37 7.08
C ASP A 365 15.64 3.63 5.97
N VAL A 366 15.27 3.84 4.71
CA VAL A 366 15.97 3.29 3.54
C VAL A 366 16.63 4.41 2.77
N SER A 367 17.96 4.39 2.72
CA SER A 367 18.69 5.31 1.85
C SER A 367 18.42 4.98 0.40
N VAL A 368 17.91 5.95 -0.36
CA VAL A 368 17.76 5.85 -1.82
C VAL A 368 19.07 6.15 -2.56
N VAL A 369 20.09 6.63 -1.84
CA VAL A 369 21.43 6.87 -2.39
C VAL A 369 22.11 5.53 -2.65
N GLY A 370 22.54 5.31 -3.88
CA GLY A 370 23.23 4.08 -4.29
C GLY A 370 22.30 2.90 -4.61
N LEU A 371 20.96 3.11 -4.64
CA LEU A 371 20.04 2.14 -5.22
C LEU A 371 19.98 2.31 -6.74
N GLU A 372 20.06 1.19 -7.46
CA GLU A 372 19.68 1.18 -8.87
C GLU A 372 18.15 1.37 -9.01
N PRO A 373 17.68 1.95 -10.13
CA PRO A 373 16.27 1.95 -10.46
C PRO A 373 15.67 0.55 -10.34
N TYR A 374 14.46 0.43 -9.78
CA TYR A 374 13.71 -0.82 -9.53
C TYR A 374 14.32 -1.78 -8.48
N GLN A 375 15.46 -1.47 -7.87
CA GLN A 375 16.12 -2.36 -6.91
C GLN A 375 15.34 -2.52 -5.59
N ASN A 376 14.56 -1.51 -5.20
CA ASN A 376 13.71 -1.57 -4.01
C ASN A 376 12.32 -0.98 -4.28
N LEU A 377 11.49 -1.71 -5.00
CA LEU A 377 10.11 -1.29 -5.28
C LEU A 377 9.21 -1.44 -4.06
N THR A 378 8.10 -0.68 -4.04
CA THR A 378 7.10 -0.67 -2.95
C THR A 378 5.67 -0.61 -3.48
N ASN A 379 4.74 -1.22 -2.75
CA ASN A 379 3.31 -1.06 -3.01
C ASN A 379 2.76 0.31 -2.55
N VAL A 380 3.39 0.96 -1.57
CA VAL A 380 2.85 2.15 -0.89
C VAL A 380 2.60 3.28 -1.88
N SER A 381 3.61 3.66 -2.67
CA SER A 381 3.48 4.72 -3.67
C SER A 381 2.53 4.32 -4.80
N ALA A 382 2.60 3.06 -5.27
CA ALA A 382 1.75 2.55 -6.33
C ALA A 382 0.26 2.57 -5.95
N CYS A 383 -0.09 1.99 -4.80
CA CYS A 383 -1.47 1.97 -4.30
C CYS A 383 -2.00 3.36 -3.98
N ALA A 384 -1.15 4.25 -3.42
CA ALA A 384 -1.54 5.61 -3.12
C ALA A 384 -1.90 6.37 -4.41
N TYR A 385 -1.09 6.25 -5.47
CA TYR A 385 -1.35 6.92 -6.74
C TYR A 385 -2.51 6.28 -7.51
N ALA A 386 -2.64 4.96 -7.52
CA ALA A 386 -3.82 4.29 -8.07
C ALA A 386 -5.12 4.81 -7.42
N SER A 387 -5.11 4.92 -6.09
CA SER A 387 -6.25 5.48 -5.34
C SER A 387 -6.53 6.95 -5.66
N TYR A 388 -5.50 7.75 -5.94
CA TYR A 388 -5.65 9.14 -6.37
C TYR A 388 -6.30 9.23 -7.75
N LEU A 389 -5.83 8.43 -8.72
CA LEU A 389 -6.37 8.38 -10.08
C LEU A 389 -7.86 7.98 -10.08
N LEU A 390 -8.23 6.94 -9.32
CA LEU A 390 -9.59 6.43 -9.23
C LEU A 390 -10.58 7.39 -8.52
N LYS A 391 -10.07 8.39 -7.81
CA LYS A 391 -10.88 9.41 -7.12
C LYS A 391 -10.91 10.77 -7.84
N LYS A 392 -10.29 10.89 -9.01
CA LYS A 392 -10.39 12.11 -9.82
C LYS A 392 -11.84 12.37 -10.23
N PRO A 393 -12.37 13.60 -10.10
CA PRO A 393 -13.72 13.94 -10.54
C PRO A 393 -13.95 13.69 -12.03
N SER A 394 -12.89 13.83 -12.85
CA SER A 394 -12.90 13.60 -14.30
C SER A 394 -11.85 12.55 -14.66
N MET A 395 -12.05 11.32 -14.18
CA MET A 395 -11.18 10.19 -14.48
C MET A 395 -11.27 9.82 -15.97
N SER A 396 -10.12 9.71 -16.64
CA SER A 396 -10.00 9.25 -18.03
C SER A 396 -9.83 7.73 -18.10
N GLU A 397 -9.98 7.14 -19.29
CA GLU A 397 -9.65 5.72 -19.53
C GLU A 397 -8.17 5.43 -19.25
N ARG A 398 -7.28 6.40 -19.55
CA ARG A 398 -5.86 6.27 -19.22
C ARG A 398 -5.62 6.25 -17.70
N ASP A 399 -6.34 7.07 -16.94
CA ASP A 399 -6.27 7.05 -15.46
C ASP A 399 -6.70 5.68 -14.91
N LEU A 400 -7.79 5.13 -15.44
CA LEU A 400 -8.28 3.80 -15.05
C LEU A 400 -7.28 2.70 -15.39
N GLN A 401 -6.68 2.74 -16.59
CA GLN A 401 -5.66 1.77 -17.00
C GLN A 401 -4.40 1.89 -16.15
N ASN A 402 -3.91 3.10 -15.90
CA ASN A 402 -2.74 3.33 -15.03
C ASN A 402 -3.02 2.83 -13.60
N ALA A 403 -4.20 3.10 -13.05
CA ALA A 403 -4.60 2.61 -11.74
C ALA A 403 -4.63 1.07 -11.69
N ARG A 404 -5.17 0.44 -12.72
CA ARG A 404 -5.20 -1.02 -12.86
C ARG A 404 -3.79 -1.62 -12.92
N ASP A 405 -2.89 -1.04 -13.68
CA ASP A 405 -1.50 -1.51 -13.79
C ASP A 405 -0.77 -1.40 -12.44
N LEU A 406 -0.96 -0.30 -11.71
CA LEU A 406 -0.38 -0.09 -10.38
C LEU A 406 -0.94 -1.04 -9.32
N ILE A 407 -2.24 -1.36 -9.38
CA ILE A 407 -2.88 -2.33 -8.48
C ILE A 407 -2.36 -3.74 -8.78
N ARG A 408 -2.30 -4.13 -10.05
CA ARG A 408 -1.76 -5.43 -10.49
C ARG A 408 -0.30 -5.59 -10.11
N PHE A 409 0.52 -4.54 -10.30
CA PHE A 409 1.89 -4.51 -9.84
C PHE A 409 1.99 -4.75 -8.33
N SER A 410 1.15 -4.08 -7.56
CA SER A 410 1.15 -4.22 -6.09
C SER A 410 0.73 -5.62 -5.66
N GLU A 411 -0.26 -6.21 -6.33
CA GLU A 411 -0.68 -7.60 -6.08
C GLU A 411 0.43 -8.58 -6.47
N ASP A 412 0.95 -8.46 -7.69
CA ASP A 412 1.96 -9.35 -8.24
C ASP A 412 3.20 -9.45 -7.36
N GLN A 413 3.70 -8.29 -6.92
CA GLN A 413 5.00 -8.23 -6.28
C GLN A 413 4.94 -8.33 -4.75
N PHE A 414 3.86 -7.87 -4.11
CA PHE A 414 3.83 -7.67 -2.66
C PHE A 414 2.76 -8.47 -1.93
N VAL A 415 1.68 -8.90 -2.60
CA VAL A 415 0.65 -9.72 -1.96
C VAL A 415 1.10 -11.18 -1.94
N HIS A 416 0.83 -11.85 -0.83
CA HIS A 416 0.94 -13.29 -0.67
C HIS A 416 -0.44 -13.86 -0.35
N TRP A 417 -1.07 -14.48 -1.33
CA TRP A 417 -2.34 -15.18 -1.15
C TRP A 417 -2.17 -16.52 -0.43
N ALA A 418 -0.99 -17.12 -0.55
CA ALA A 418 -0.55 -18.24 0.26
C ALA A 418 0.94 -18.06 0.60
N TYR A 419 1.37 -18.57 1.74
CA TYR A 419 2.78 -18.53 2.11
C TYR A 419 3.46 -19.83 1.71
N TYR A 420 4.54 -19.71 0.95
CA TYR A 420 5.38 -20.81 0.54
C TYR A 420 6.68 -20.84 1.36
N ASP A 421 6.91 -21.95 2.05
CA ASP A 421 8.12 -22.16 2.82
C ASP A 421 8.99 -23.24 2.15
N LEU A 422 10.09 -22.82 1.56
CA LEU A 422 11.07 -23.71 0.93
C LEU A 422 11.72 -24.70 1.89
N THR A 423 11.63 -24.48 3.20
CA THR A 423 12.23 -25.36 4.22
C THR A 423 11.25 -26.37 4.80
N GLN A 424 9.97 -26.32 4.40
CA GLN A 424 8.91 -27.22 4.84
C GLN A 424 8.08 -27.68 3.65
N ASP A 425 7.66 -28.92 3.65
CA ASP A 425 6.78 -29.48 2.63
C ASP A 425 5.41 -28.79 2.66
N GLY A 426 5.14 -27.97 1.66
CA GLY A 426 3.86 -27.34 1.40
C GLY A 426 3.76 -25.88 1.80
N PHE A 427 2.70 -25.24 1.32
CA PHE A 427 2.34 -23.87 1.62
C PHE A 427 1.30 -23.77 2.73
N HIS A 428 1.35 -22.67 3.49
CA HIS A 428 0.42 -22.41 4.57
C HIS A 428 -0.51 -21.26 4.22
N LYS A 429 -1.82 -21.50 4.10
CA LYS A 429 -2.84 -20.44 4.02
C LYS A 429 -3.09 -19.78 5.38
N LYS A 430 -2.67 -20.39 6.48
CA LYS A 430 -3.06 -20.03 7.85
C LYS A 430 -2.83 -18.56 8.21
N ASN A 431 -1.76 -17.96 7.72
CA ASN A 431 -1.41 -16.56 7.99
C ASN A 431 -1.43 -15.68 6.74
N ALA A 432 -2.02 -16.19 5.66
CA ALA A 432 -2.35 -15.46 4.45
C ALA A 432 -3.83 -15.07 4.47
N PRO A 433 -4.20 -14.03 3.72
CA PRO A 433 -3.33 -13.20 2.90
C PRO A 433 -2.55 -12.17 3.70
N GLY A 434 -1.45 -11.71 3.15
CA GLY A 434 -0.64 -10.63 3.72
C GLY A 434 0.10 -9.88 2.63
N VAL A 435 0.60 -8.68 2.97
CA VAL A 435 1.30 -7.82 2.01
C VAL A 435 2.59 -7.34 2.63
N HIS A 436 3.73 -7.58 1.99
CA HIS A 436 4.97 -6.94 2.42
C HIS A 436 5.14 -5.56 1.78
N GLU A 437 5.89 -4.68 2.42
CA GLU A 437 5.91 -3.26 2.09
C GLU A 437 6.77 -2.95 0.87
N GLN A 438 7.94 -3.55 0.80
CA GLN A 438 8.99 -3.28 -0.18
C GLN A 438 9.94 -4.48 -0.33
N TYR A 439 10.73 -4.54 -1.42
CA TYR A 439 11.63 -5.67 -1.65
C TYR A 439 12.66 -5.90 -0.54
N LYS A 440 13.10 -4.83 0.13
CA LYS A 440 14.06 -4.93 1.25
C LYS A 440 13.41 -5.29 2.59
N TYR A 441 12.09 -5.43 2.66
CA TYR A 441 11.37 -5.81 3.86
C TYR A 441 10.23 -6.77 3.51
N GLU A 442 10.54 -8.06 3.53
CA GLU A 442 9.64 -9.14 3.08
C GLU A 442 8.65 -9.61 4.16
N MET A 443 8.63 -8.99 5.35
CA MET A 443 7.62 -9.29 6.37
C MET A 443 6.27 -8.69 5.99
N PRO A 444 5.15 -9.39 6.29
CA PRO A 444 3.83 -8.82 6.07
C PRO A 444 3.57 -7.65 7.01
N VAL A 445 3.07 -6.56 6.42
CA VAL A 445 2.77 -5.30 7.09
C VAL A 445 1.28 -4.99 6.97
N ASN A 446 0.57 -4.84 8.09
CA ASN A 446 -0.87 -4.58 8.07
C ASN A 446 -1.22 -3.26 7.36
N SER A 447 -0.41 -2.22 7.51
CA SER A 447 -0.61 -0.96 6.76
C SER A 447 -0.47 -1.15 5.24
N SER A 448 0.42 -2.04 4.77
CA SER A 448 0.53 -2.39 3.36
C SER A 448 -0.68 -3.19 2.87
N SER A 449 -1.20 -4.10 3.69
CA SER A 449 -2.47 -4.79 3.40
C SER A 449 -3.61 -3.79 3.23
N CYS A 450 -3.67 -2.75 4.08
CA CYS A 450 -4.64 -1.66 3.96
C CYS A 450 -4.47 -0.83 2.68
N ASN A 451 -3.23 -0.54 2.28
CA ASN A 451 -2.96 0.23 1.06
C ASN A 451 -3.48 -0.51 -0.17
N VAL A 452 -3.16 -1.81 -0.30
CA VAL A 452 -3.63 -2.66 -1.40
C VAL A 452 -5.15 -2.82 -1.34
N ALA A 453 -5.73 -3.11 -0.16
CA ALA A 453 -7.17 -3.27 0.00
C ALA A 453 -7.94 -1.98 -0.36
N ASN A 454 -7.46 -0.81 0.05
CA ASN A 454 -8.08 0.46 -0.31
C ASN A 454 -7.99 0.76 -1.81
N ALA A 455 -6.89 0.41 -2.48
CA ALA A 455 -6.76 0.57 -3.92
C ALA A 455 -7.71 -0.36 -4.68
N LEU A 456 -7.80 -1.63 -4.28
CA LEU A 456 -8.76 -2.61 -4.81
C LEU A 456 -10.21 -2.17 -4.58
N LEU A 457 -10.52 -1.65 -3.39
CA LEU A 457 -11.86 -1.16 -3.07
C LEU A 457 -12.25 0.06 -3.89
N ASN A 458 -11.31 1.02 -4.10
CA ASN A 458 -11.53 2.15 -5.00
C ASN A 458 -11.77 1.68 -6.44
N TYR A 459 -11.04 0.65 -6.88
CA TYR A 459 -11.25 0.05 -8.20
C TYR A 459 -12.63 -0.60 -8.33
N TYR A 460 -13.06 -1.35 -7.29
CA TYR A 460 -14.41 -1.91 -7.22
C TYR A 460 -15.49 -0.81 -7.28
N GLU A 461 -15.35 0.27 -6.52
CA GLU A 461 -16.31 1.39 -6.49
C GLU A 461 -16.51 2.04 -7.87
N VAL A 462 -15.46 2.05 -8.69
CA VAL A 462 -15.48 2.61 -10.05
C VAL A 462 -15.99 1.61 -11.09
N THR A 463 -15.62 0.34 -10.99
CA THR A 463 -15.82 -0.66 -12.05
C THR A 463 -16.92 -1.67 -11.75
N GLY A 464 -17.29 -1.85 -10.47
CA GLY A 464 -18.17 -2.92 -10.02
C GLY A 464 -17.51 -4.31 -9.99
N ASP A 465 -16.17 -4.39 -10.12
CA ASP A 465 -15.45 -5.67 -10.17
C ASP A 465 -15.44 -6.37 -8.80
N LEU A 466 -16.29 -7.40 -8.67
CA LEU A 466 -16.43 -8.18 -7.43
C LEU A 466 -15.17 -8.93 -7.04
N LEU A 467 -14.28 -9.26 -7.98
CA LEU A 467 -12.99 -9.89 -7.65
C LEU A 467 -12.11 -8.91 -6.87
N ALA A 468 -12.06 -7.65 -7.28
CA ALA A 468 -11.33 -6.61 -6.55
C ALA A 468 -11.88 -6.44 -5.12
N TYR A 469 -13.23 -6.45 -4.96
CA TYR A 469 -13.85 -6.43 -3.64
C TYR A 469 -13.48 -7.65 -2.79
N ALA A 470 -13.57 -8.87 -3.35
CA ALA A 470 -13.23 -10.10 -2.64
C ALA A 470 -11.77 -10.15 -2.19
N LYS A 471 -10.85 -9.70 -3.04
CA LYS A 471 -9.42 -9.53 -2.72
C LYS A 471 -9.22 -8.54 -1.58
N ALA A 472 -9.88 -7.38 -1.64
CA ALA A 472 -9.81 -6.36 -0.59
C ALA A 472 -10.35 -6.88 0.74
N LYS A 473 -11.53 -7.54 0.72
CA LYS A 473 -12.14 -8.13 1.92
C LYS A 473 -11.22 -9.14 2.58
N ALA A 474 -10.63 -10.06 1.82
CA ALA A 474 -9.71 -11.07 2.35
C ALA A 474 -8.52 -10.45 3.09
N LEU A 475 -7.93 -9.36 2.57
CA LEU A 475 -6.84 -8.65 3.22
C LEU A 475 -7.28 -8.00 4.53
N ILE A 476 -8.48 -7.40 4.57
CA ILE A 476 -8.99 -6.71 5.76
C ILE A 476 -9.50 -7.68 6.82
N ASP A 477 -10.11 -8.78 6.42
CA ASP A 477 -10.49 -9.85 7.35
C ASP A 477 -9.27 -10.34 8.13
N ASN A 478 -8.13 -10.53 7.45
CA ASN A 478 -6.89 -10.96 8.09
C ASN A 478 -6.36 -9.95 9.14
N ILE A 479 -6.61 -8.65 8.98
CA ILE A 479 -6.22 -7.66 10.01
C ILE A 479 -6.96 -7.92 11.32
N THR A 480 -8.24 -8.30 11.27
CA THR A 480 -9.01 -8.64 12.47
C THR A 480 -8.47 -9.90 13.18
N ILE A 481 -7.89 -10.83 12.40
CA ILE A 481 -7.24 -12.04 12.91
C ILE A 481 -5.91 -11.71 13.58
N GLN A 482 -5.14 -10.78 13.00
CA GLN A 482 -3.84 -10.33 13.53
C GLN A 482 -3.98 -9.43 14.77
N GLN A 483 -5.13 -8.77 14.92
CA GLN A 483 -5.39 -7.91 16.07
C GLN A 483 -5.41 -8.68 17.38
N ASN A 484 -4.73 -8.14 18.41
CA ASN A 484 -4.78 -8.72 19.75
C ASN A 484 -6.21 -8.72 20.32
N ALA A 485 -6.68 -9.89 20.70
CA ALA A 485 -8.03 -10.04 21.25
C ALA A 485 -8.19 -9.37 22.63
N VAL A 486 -7.10 -9.24 23.41
CA VAL A 486 -7.14 -8.72 24.80
C VAL A 486 -7.08 -7.20 24.82
N ASP A 487 -6.04 -6.60 24.23
CA ASP A 487 -5.78 -5.17 24.31
C ASP A 487 -6.17 -4.40 23.05
N GLY A 488 -6.49 -5.08 21.95
CA GLY A 488 -6.89 -4.45 20.70
C GLY A 488 -5.73 -3.99 19.82
N MET A 489 -4.48 -4.21 20.20
CA MET A 489 -3.33 -3.80 19.40
C MET A 489 -3.39 -4.39 18.00
N ILE A 490 -3.27 -3.55 16.98
CA ILE A 490 -3.03 -3.97 15.60
C ILE A 490 -1.52 -3.91 15.37
N PRO A 491 -0.82 -5.04 15.18
CA PRO A 491 0.62 -5.03 14.99
C PRO A 491 0.96 -4.38 13.64
N THR A 492 2.10 -3.69 13.56
CA THR A 492 2.60 -3.18 12.27
C THR A 492 2.97 -4.35 11.36
N SER A 493 3.71 -5.31 11.89
CA SER A 493 4.09 -6.53 11.16
C SER A 493 3.82 -7.79 11.97
N PHE A 494 3.64 -8.91 11.26
CA PHE A 494 3.42 -10.22 11.85
C PHE A 494 4.29 -11.27 11.14
N GLU A 495 4.47 -12.42 11.78
CA GLU A 495 5.20 -13.52 11.17
C GLU A 495 4.27 -14.48 10.42
N TRP A 496 4.71 -14.96 9.26
CA TRP A 496 3.97 -15.93 8.46
C TRP A 496 3.69 -17.23 9.21
N ARG A 497 4.66 -17.72 10.02
CA ARG A 497 4.57 -18.97 10.77
C ARG A 497 3.90 -18.82 12.13
N GLU A 498 4.14 -17.69 12.79
CA GLU A 498 3.68 -17.42 14.16
C GLU A 498 2.90 -16.10 14.19
N PRO A 499 1.61 -16.09 13.85
CA PRO A 499 0.82 -14.87 13.76
C PRO A 499 0.67 -14.12 15.08
N THR A 500 0.91 -14.83 16.21
CA THR A 500 0.91 -14.22 17.55
C THR A 500 2.24 -13.55 17.90
N ARG A 501 3.31 -13.81 17.15
CA ARG A 501 4.61 -13.18 17.36
C ARG A 501 4.64 -11.82 16.68
N ARG A 502 4.27 -10.80 17.45
CA ARG A 502 4.22 -9.41 17.05
C ARG A 502 5.60 -8.82 17.13
N ARG A 503 5.98 -8.04 16.09
CA ARG A 503 7.34 -7.54 16.04
C ARG A 503 7.46 -6.05 16.24
N THR A 504 6.50 -5.28 15.78
CA THR A 504 6.59 -3.82 15.87
C THR A 504 5.22 -3.19 16.04
N PHE A 505 5.22 -2.01 16.64
CA PHE A 505 4.04 -1.18 16.78
C PHE A 505 4.38 0.25 16.38
N TRP A 506 3.76 0.71 15.27
CA TRP A 506 3.87 2.07 14.78
C TRP A 506 2.48 2.71 14.74
N VAL A 507 2.31 3.85 15.39
CA VAL A 507 1.02 4.56 15.48
C VAL A 507 0.42 4.86 14.11
N ASN A 508 1.23 5.33 13.17
CA ASN A 508 0.79 5.63 11.81
C ASN A 508 0.28 4.39 11.05
N CYS A 509 0.88 3.21 11.27
CA CYS A 509 0.42 1.96 10.67
C CYS A 509 -0.91 1.51 11.27
N THR A 510 -1.05 1.61 12.60
CA THR A 510 -2.31 1.33 13.29
C THR A 510 -3.41 2.29 12.83
N PHE A 511 -3.12 3.59 12.74
CA PHE A 511 -4.08 4.59 12.26
C PHE A 511 -4.57 4.30 10.82
N ASN A 512 -3.67 3.87 9.92
CA ASN A 512 -4.07 3.44 8.57
C ASN A 512 -5.02 2.22 8.63
N SER A 513 -4.70 1.24 9.47
CA SER A 513 -5.53 0.05 9.66
C SER A 513 -6.90 0.39 10.24
N VAL A 514 -6.96 1.25 11.25
CA VAL A 514 -8.21 1.74 11.86
C VAL A 514 -9.11 2.42 10.83
N ASN A 515 -8.57 3.35 10.03
CA ASN A 515 -9.36 4.03 9.00
C ASN A 515 -9.88 3.08 7.94
N THR A 516 -9.08 2.08 7.55
CA THR A 516 -9.50 1.09 6.56
C THR A 516 -10.61 0.19 7.11
N LEU A 517 -10.48 -0.26 8.36
CA LEU A 517 -11.53 -1.03 9.04
C LEU A 517 -12.83 -0.22 9.16
N LEU A 518 -12.78 1.06 9.53
CA LEU A 518 -13.96 1.94 9.58
C LEU A 518 -14.61 2.11 8.21
N ARG A 519 -13.81 2.20 7.14
CA ARG A 519 -14.34 2.25 5.77
C ARG A 519 -15.13 0.99 5.44
N PHE A 520 -14.60 -0.19 5.74
CA PHE A 520 -15.30 -1.46 5.52
C PHE A 520 -16.53 -1.60 6.41
N ALA A 521 -16.49 -1.15 7.66
CA ALA A 521 -17.64 -1.12 8.56
C ALA A 521 -18.81 -0.26 8.02
N GLY A 522 -18.52 0.77 7.23
CA GLY A 522 -19.52 1.61 6.57
C GLY A 522 -20.16 0.99 5.31
N MET A 523 -19.70 -0.19 4.90
CA MET A 523 -20.18 -0.86 3.70
C MET A 523 -20.97 -2.12 4.05
N SER A 524 -22.07 -2.38 3.32
CA SER A 524 -22.70 -3.71 3.32
C SER A 524 -21.81 -4.70 2.57
N ASP A 525 -21.78 -5.97 2.99
CA ASP A 525 -21.10 -7.01 2.22
C ASP A 525 -21.66 -7.06 0.80
N LYS A 526 -20.77 -7.18 -0.18
CA LYS A 526 -21.10 -7.20 -1.61
C LYS A 526 -21.04 -8.61 -2.19
N LEU A 527 -20.45 -9.55 -1.46
CA LEU A 527 -20.47 -10.94 -1.87
C LEU A 527 -21.83 -11.54 -1.52
N PRO A 528 -22.48 -12.25 -2.43
CA PRO A 528 -23.71 -12.97 -2.13
C PRO A 528 -23.42 -14.11 -1.14
N ASP A 529 -24.37 -14.33 -0.22
CA ASP A 529 -24.36 -15.40 0.79
C ASP A 529 -24.22 -16.81 0.18
#